data_a49b24f4a48a4bd7e4a29e34aaf4b28b
#
_entry.id   a49b24f4a48a4bd7e4a29e34aaf4b28b
#
_cell.length_a   1.000
_cell.length_b   1.000
_cell.length_c   1.000
_cell.angle_alpha   90.00
_cell.angle_beta   90.00
_cell.angle_gamma   90.00
#
_symmetry.space_group_name_H-M   'P 1'
#
loop_
_entity.id
_entity.type
_entity.pdbx_description
1 polymer ?
#
loop_
_entity_poly.entity_id
_entity_poly.type
_entity_poly.pdbx_seq_one_letter_code
_entity_poly.pdbx_strand_id
1 'polypeptide(L)'
;MTSKKARSMAGLPWIAAMAFFMQALDATILNTALPAIAHSLNRSPLAMQSAIISYTLTVAMLIPVSGWLADRFGTRRVFMVAVSLFTLGSLACALSSSLSELVIFRVVQGVGGAMMMPVARLALLRAYPRSELLPVLNFVTMPGLVGPILGPVLGGVLVTWASWHWIFLINIPIGVAGILYARKYMPNFTTPRRKFDMTGFFLFGLSLVLFSSGME
;
A
#
# COMPACT_ATOMS: atom_id res chain seq x y z
N MET A 1 -4.53 14.21 31.46
CA MET A 1 -4.44 14.02 29.98
C MET A 1 -5.46 12.99 29.54
N THR A 2 -6.43 13.42 28.79
CA THR A 2 -7.77 12.83 28.69
C THR A 2 -7.83 11.48 27.96
N SER A 3 -8.71 10.61 28.43
CA SER A 3 -9.15 9.30 27.87
C SER A 3 -9.22 9.25 26.33
N LYS A 4 -9.52 10.35 25.65
CA LYS A 4 -9.61 10.44 24.18
C LYS A 4 -8.26 10.37 23.48
N LYS A 5 -7.19 10.89 24.09
CA LYS A 5 -5.82 10.86 23.55
C LYS A 5 -5.20 9.47 23.74
N ALA A 6 -5.48 8.82 24.85
CA ALA A 6 -5.06 7.43 25.09
C ALA A 6 -5.74 6.42 24.14
N ARG A 7 -7.04 6.61 23.85
CA ARG A 7 -7.79 5.79 22.89
C ARG A 7 -7.30 5.98 21.45
N SER A 8 -6.95 7.19 21.03
CA SER A 8 -6.42 7.44 19.69
C SER A 8 -5.04 6.79 19.51
N MET A 9 -4.21 6.81 20.55
CA MET A 9 -2.89 6.17 20.48
C MET A 9 -2.98 4.63 20.43
N ALA A 10 -3.92 4.00 21.15
CA ALA A 10 -4.09 2.54 21.12
C ALA A 10 -4.60 2.00 19.77
N GLY A 11 -5.31 2.80 18.99
CA GLY A 11 -5.81 2.40 17.67
C GLY A 11 -4.79 2.51 16.54
N LEU A 12 -3.75 3.33 16.68
CA LEU A 12 -2.77 3.59 15.64
C LEU A 12 -1.95 2.35 15.22
N PRO A 13 -1.46 1.49 16.14
CA PRO A 13 -0.77 0.26 15.76
C PRO A 13 -1.64 -0.68 14.92
N TRP A 14 -2.92 -0.80 15.22
CA TRP A 14 -3.86 -1.62 14.44
C TRP A 14 -4.06 -1.09 13.02
N ILE A 15 -4.14 0.24 12.87
CA ILE A 15 -4.23 0.90 11.56
C ILE A 15 -2.99 0.60 10.73
N ALA A 16 -1.81 0.74 11.32
CA ALA A 16 -0.55 0.46 10.66
C ALA A 16 -0.40 -1.03 10.32
N ALA A 17 -0.77 -1.92 11.24
CA ALA A 17 -0.76 -3.37 11.03
C ALA A 17 -1.66 -3.81 9.88
N MET A 18 -2.85 -3.22 9.78
CA MET A 18 -3.78 -3.47 8.69
C MET A 18 -3.23 -3.01 7.34
N ALA A 19 -2.63 -1.82 7.27
CA ALA A 19 -2.00 -1.32 6.05
C ALA A 19 -0.84 -2.22 5.60
N PHE A 20 -0.05 -2.71 6.54
CA PHE A 20 1.03 -3.65 6.29
C PHE A 20 0.51 -4.98 5.74
N PHE A 21 -0.50 -5.53 6.40
CA PHE A 21 -1.14 -6.77 5.97
C PHE A 21 -1.72 -6.65 4.56
N MET A 22 -2.46 -5.57 4.29
CA MET A 22 -3.11 -5.36 3.00
C MET A 22 -2.10 -5.26 1.86
N GLN A 23 -0.98 -4.53 2.05
CA GLN A 23 0.08 -4.44 1.05
C GLN A 23 0.82 -5.76 0.86
N ALA A 24 1.15 -6.45 1.94
CA ALA A 24 1.86 -7.73 1.88
C ALA A 24 1.01 -8.82 1.23
N LEU A 25 -0.28 -8.84 1.51
CA LEU A 25 -1.24 -9.75 0.89
C LEU A 25 -1.38 -9.45 -0.61
N ASP A 26 -1.55 -8.20 -0.99
CA ASP A 26 -1.69 -7.79 -2.40
C ASP A 26 -0.48 -8.21 -3.23
N ALA A 27 0.71 -8.02 -2.70
CA ALA A 27 1.96 -8.38 -3.39
C ALA A 27 2.08 -9.88 -3.69
N THR A 28 1.57 -10.73 -2.83
CA THR A 28 1.71 -12.21 -2.95
C THR A 28 0.51 -12.88 -3.59
N ILE A 29 -0.70 -12.37 -3.34
CA ILE A 29 -1.91 -12.95 -3.89
C ILE A 29 -1.99 -12.76 -5.42
N LEU A 30 -1.50 -11.65 -5.94
CA LEU A 30 -1.45 -11.37 -7.37
C LEU A 30 -0.58 -12.39 -8.11
N ASN A 31 0.59 -12.73 -7.56
CA ASN A 31 1.49 -13.72 -8.17
C ASN A 31 0.80 -15.08 -8.39
N THR A 32 -0.02 -15.50 -7.44
CA THR A 32 -0.76 -16.77 -7.55
C THR A 32 -1.86 -16.69 -8.60
N ALA A 33 -2.48 -15.53 -8.78
CA ALA A 33 -3.58 -15.34 -9.72
C ALA A 33 -3.12 -14.99 -11.15
N LEU A 34 -1.84 -14.67 -11.37
CA LEU A 34 -1.33 -14.25 -12.68
C LEU A 34 -1.70 -15.19 -13.84
N PRO A 35 -1.57 -16.52 -13.74
CA PRO A 35 -1.96 -17.41 -14.83
C PRO A 35 -3.45 -17.30 -15.18
N ALA A 36 -4.31 -17.21 -14.19
CA ALA A 36 -5.76 -17.07 -14.39
C ALA A 36 -6.14 -15.74 -15.04
N ILE A 37 -5.49 -14.65 -14.64
CA ILE A 37 -5.68 -13.32 -15.22
C ILE A 37 -5.17 -13.31 -16.68
N ALA A 38 -3.99 -13.87 -16.92
CA ALA A 38 -3.43 -14.00 -18.25
C ALA A 38 -4.35 -14.75 -19.23
N HIS A 39 -4.89 -15.86 -18.78
CA HIS A 39 -5.86 -16.63 -19.56
C HIS A 39 -7.13 -15.82 -19.84
N SER A 40 -7.67 -15.16 -18.83
CA SER A 40 -8.89 -14.32 -18.94
C SER A 40 -8.70 -13.14 -19.89
N LEU A 41 -7.51 -12.53 -19.91
CA LEU A 41 -7.20 -11.38 -20.77
C LEU A 41 -6.56 -11.76 -22.12
N ASN A 42 -6.46 -13.06 -22.42
CA ASN A 42 -5.82 -13.58 -23.64
C ASN A 42 -4.38 -13.05 -23.84
N ARG A 43 -3.60 -13.07 -22.77
CA ARG A 43 -2.19 -12.64 -22.76
C ARG A 43 -1.29 -13.74 -22.21
N SER A 44 -0.01 -13.67 -22.56
CA SER A 44 0.98 -14.57 -21.99
C SER A 44 1.22 -14.24 -20.50
N PRO A 45 1.52 -15.23 -19.65
CA PRO A 45 1.90 -14.95 -18.27
C PRO A 45 3.10 -14.00 -18.14
N LEU A 46 4.01 -14.03 -19.09
CA LEU A 46 5.16 -13.13 -19.13
C LEU A 46 4.72 -11.67 -19.36
N ALA A 47 3.75 -11.42 -20.24
CA ALA A 47 3.22 -10.07 -20.47
C ALA A 47 2.55 -9.50 -19.21
N MET A 48 2.01 -10.36 -18.34
CA MET A 48 1.38 -9.96 -17.07
C MET A 48 2.38 -9.45 -16.03
N GLN A 49 3.67 -9.70 -16.20
CA GLN A 49 4.72 -9.15 -15.33
C GLN A 49 4.69 -7.62 -15.31
N SER A 50 4.25 -6.99 -16.39
CA SER A 50 4.08 -5.54 -16.48
C SER A 50 3.13 -4.98 -15.41
N ALA A 51 2.10 -5.72 -15.00
CA ALA A 51 1.19 -5.33 -13.93
C ALA A 51 1.87 -5.34 -12.55
N ILE A 52 2.80 -6.25 -12.31
CA ILE A 52 3.60 -6.29 -11.07
C ILE A 52 4.64 -5.18 -11.09
N ILE A 53 5.38 -5.05 -12.18
CA ILE A 53 6.47 -4.09 -12.32
C ILE A 53 5.93 -2.66 -12.22
N SER A 54 4.82 -2.34 -12.87
CA SER A 54 4.23 -1.01 -12.84
C SER A 54 3.84 -0.58 -11.43
N TYR A 55 3.28 -1.47 -10.63
CA TYR A 55 2.97 -1.22 -9.23
C TYR A 55 4.25 -1.01 -8.40
N THR A 56 5.18 -1.94 -8.49
CA THR A 56 6.43 -1.92 -7.70
C THR A 56 7.27 -0.68 -8.02
N LEU A 57 7.40 -0.34 -9.30
CA LEU A 57 8.14 0.84 -9.74
C LEU A 57 7.48 2.14 -9.26
N THR A 58 6.15 2.22 -9.36
CA THR A 58 5.38 3.38 -8.87
C THR A 58 5.58 3.55 -7.36
N VAL A 59 5.50 2.47 -6.59
CA VAL A 59 5.74 2.50 -5.14
C VAL A 59 7.16 2.99 -4.85
N ALA A 60 8.16 2.41 -5.49
CA ALA A 60 9.55 2.76 -5.25
C ALA A 60 9.85 4.23 -5.58
N MET A 61 9.32 4.75 -6.68
CA MET A 61 9.52 6.15 -7.08
C MET A 61 8.85 7.15 -6.15
N LEU A 62 7.71 6.81 -5.56
CA LEU A 62 6.91 7.76 -4.78
C LEU A 62 7.13 7.67 -3.26
N ILE A 63 7.85 6.66 -2.76
CA ILE A 63 8.19 6.57 -1.33
C ILE A 63 8.82 7.88 -0.79
N PRO A 64 9.80 8.52 -1.47
CA PRO A 64 10.39 9.77 -0.98
C PRO A 64 9.39 10.93 -0.85
N VAL A 65 8.34 10.93 -1.68
CA VAL A 65 7.30 11.96 -1.67
C VAL A 65 6.40 11.84 -0.46
N SER A 66 6.24 10.62 0.06
CA SER A 66 5.29 10.31 1.13
C SER A 66 5.55 11.11 2.42
N GLY A 67 6.81 11.24 2.81
CA GLY A 67 7.21 11.99 4.00
C GLY A 67 6.88 13.48 3.86
N TRP A 68 7.21 14.08 2.73
CA TRP A 68 6.91 15.49 2.46
C TRP A 68 5.40 15.78 2.44
N LEU A 69 4.61 14.89 1.83
CA LEU A 69 3.15 15.01 1.85
C LEU A 69 2.60 14.92 3.27
N ALA A 70 3.08 13.95 4.06
CA ALA A 70 2.66 13.78 5.45
C ALA A 70 3.02 15.00 6.31
N ASP A 71 4.19 15.60 6.09
CA ASP A 71 4.62 16.81 6.78
C ASP A 71 3.72 18.00 6.45
N ARG A 72 3.35 18.14 5.19
CA ARG A 72 2.58 19.29 4.69
C ARG A 72 1.09 19.18 5.02
N PHE A 73 0.48 18.02 4.79
CA PHE A 73 -0.98 17.84 4.88
C PHE A 73 -1.42 17.08 6.14
N GLY A 74 -0.49 16.48 6.85
CA GLY A 74 -0.72 15.69 8.05
C GLY A 74 -0.85 14.20 7.77
N THR A 75 -0.34 13.42 8.71
CA THR A 75 -0.25 11.96 8.59
C THR A 75 -1.61 11.30 8.36
N ARG A 76 -2.64 11.70 9.09
CA ARG A 76 -3.98 11.12 8.95
C ARG A 76 -4.59 11.36 7.58
N ARG A 77 -4.53 12.60 7.08
CA ARG A 77 -5.12 12.95 5.79
C ARG A 77 -4.43 12.21 4.66
N VAL A 78 -3.11 12.21 4.64
CA VAL A 78 -2.33 11.53 3.61
C VAL A 78 -2.56 10.02 3.66
N PHE A 79 -2.60 9.42 4.85
CA PHE A 79 -2.89 8.00 5.01
C PHE A 79 -4.29 7.63 4.48
N MET A 80 -5.31 8.41 4.83
CA MET A 80 -6.68 8.16 4.34
C MET A 80 -6.78 8.25 2.81
N VAL A 81 -6.14 9.26 2.21
CA VAL A 81 -6.06 9.39 0.75
C VAL A 81 -5.31 8.21 0.14
N ALA A 82 -4.20 7.80 0.74
CA ALA A 82 -3.41 6.66 0.29
C ALA A 82 -4.21 5.35 0.29
N VAL A 83 -4.91 5.05 1.39
CA VAL A 83 -5.77 3.86 1.48
C VAL A 83 -6.94 3.95 0.51
N SER A 84 -7.52 5.14 0.31
CA SER A 84 -8.59 5.36 -0.67
C SER A 84 -8.10 5.10 -2.10
N LEU A 85 -6.94 5.62 -2.48
CA LEU A 85 -6.34 5.38 -3.80
C LEU A 85 -6.00 3.90 -4.01
N PHE A 86 -5.43 3.25 -3.00
CA PHE A 86 -5.14 1.82 -3.06
C PHE A 86 -6.42 1.00 -3.24
N THR A 87 -7.45 1.30 -2.48
CA THR A 87 -8.73 0.59 -2.51
C THR A 87 -9.47 0.83 -3.83
N LEU A 88 -9.55 2.08 -4.29
CA LEU A 88 -10.16 2.41 -5.59
C LEU A 88 -9.37 1.84 -6.76
N GLY A 89 -8.04 1.88 -6.70
CA GLY A 89 -7.15 1.24 -7.67
C GLY A 89 -7.36 -0.27 -7.71
N SER A 90 -7.53 -0.91 -6.57
CA SER A 90 -7.85 -2.33 -6.46
C SER A 90 -9.22 -2.66 -7.09
N LEU A 91 -10.24 -1.86 -6.81
CA LEU A 91 -11.55 -2.00 -7.45
C LEU A 91 -11.45 -1.86 -8.99
N ALA A 92 -10.73 -0.87 -9.46
CA ALA A 92 -10.51 -0.65 -10.88
C ALA A 92 -9.75 -1.83 -11.52
N CYS A 93 -8.76 -2.41 -10.83
CA CYS A 93 -8.09 -3.63 -11.28
C CYS A 93 -9.06 -4.81 -11.41
N ALA A 94 -9.99 -4.97 -10.45
CA ALA A 94 -11.02 -6.01 -10.51
C ALA A 94 -11.96 -5.83 -11.72
N LEU A 95 -12.19 -4.60 -12.16
CA LEU A 95 -13.08 -4.26 -13.28
C LEU A 95 -12.33 -4.14 -14.62
N SER A 96 -11.03 -4.35 -14.65
CA SER A 96 -10.23 -4.26 -15.86
C SER A 96 -10.58 -5.38 -16.87
N SER A 97 -10.63 -5.02 -18.15
CA SER A 97 -10.94 -5.92 -19.26
C SER A 97 -9.75 -6.14 -20.19
N SER A 98 -8.66 -5.42 -20.00
CA SER A 98 -7.43 -5.53 -20.78
C SER A 98 -6.19 -5.40 -19.92
N LEU A 99 -5.04 -5.87 -20.44
CA LEU A 99 -3.76 -5.70 -19.75
C LEU A 99 -3.40 -4.23 -19.57
N SER A 100 -3.65 -3.40 -20.58
CA SER A 100 -3.36 -1.95 -20.49
C SER A 100 -4.15 -1.27 -19.37
N GLU A 101 -5.43 -1.58 -19.22
CA GLU A 101 -6.24 -1.09 -18.10
C GLU A 101 -5.70 -1.57 -16.77
N LEU A 102 -5.36 -2.86 -16.67
CA LEU A 102 -4.82 -3.42 -15.45
C LEU A 102 -3.51 -2.73 -15.05
N VAL A 103 -2.61 -2.48 -15.98
CA VAL A 103 -1.34 -1.77 -15.74
C VAL A 103 -1.59 -0.34 -15.24
N ILE A 104 -2.48 0.41 -15.89
CA ILE A 104 -2.82 1.78 -15.49
C ILE A 104 -3.40 1.77 -14.06
N PHE A 105 -4.32 0.88 -13.76
CA PHE A 105 -4.94 0.80 -12.43
C PHE A 105 -3.97 0.30 -11.36
N ARG A 106 -3.01 -0.53 -11.72
CA ARG A 106 -1.90 -0.90 -10.83
C ARG A 106 -1.00 0.29 -10.51
N VAL A 107 -0.78 1.20 -11.44
CA VAL A 107 -0.07 2.45 -11.17
C VAL A 107 -0.85 3.30 -10.15
N VAL A 108 -2.15 3.47 -10.33
CA VAL A 108 -3.02 4.20 -9.38
C VAL A 108 -2.96 3.55 -7.98
N GLN A 109 -3.06 2.23 -7.93
CA GLN A 109 -2.94 1.47 -6.70
C GLN A 109 -1.56 1.65 -6.05
N GLY A 110 -0.50 1.69 -6.86
CA GLY A 110 0.87 1.93 -6.43
C GLY A 110 1.10 3.32 -5.83
N VAL A 111 0.43 4.35 -6.34
CA VAL A 111 0.44 5.70 -5.75
C VAL A 111 -0.08 5.67 -4.32
N GLY A 112 -1.18 4.97 -4.08
CA GLY A 112 -1.70 4.75 -2.73
C GLY A 112 -0.74 3.93 -1.88
N GLY A 113 -0.28 2.80 -2.39
CA GLY A 113 0.65 1.89 -1.71
C GLY A 113 1.95 2.55 -1.26
N ALA A 114 2.50 3.45 -2.08
CA ALA A 114 3.73 4.18 -1.79
C ALA A 114 3.65 5.04 -0.52
N MET A 115 2.45 5.49 -0.16
CA MET A 115 2.22 6.38 0.98
C MET A 115 1.71 5.65 2.22
N MET A 116 1.03 4.52 2.08
CA MET A 116 0.39 3.82 3.21
C MET A 116 1.37 3.47 4.31
N MET A 117 2.41 2.73 3.99
CA MET A 117 3.39 2.22 4.94
C MET A 117 4.28 3.30 5.55
N PRO A 118 4.95 4.13 4.74
CA PRO A 118 5.82 5.17 5.29
C PRO A 118 5.07 6.15 6.18
N VAL A 119 3.85 6.53 5.79
CA VAL A 119 3.04 7.49 6.56
C VAL A 119 2.52 6.87 7.85
N ALA A 120 2.10 5.60 7.84
CA ALA A 120 1.72 4.89 9.06
C ALA A 120 2.90 4.76 10.03
N ARG A 121 4.08 4.39 9.51
CA ARG A 121 5.31 4.30 10.32
C ARG A 121 5.72 5.66 10.89
N LEU A 122 5.64 6.74 10.09
CA LEU A 122 5.92 8.10 10.54
C LEU A 122 4.97 8.52 11.67
N ALA A 123 3.70 8.18 11.57
CA ALA A 123 2.72 8.46 12.62
C ALA A 123 3.06 7.71 13.93
N LEU A 124 3.49 6.45 13.83
CA LEU A 124 3.97 5.68 15.00
C LEU A 124 5.19 6.33 15.66
N LEU A 125 6.18 6.71 14.85
CA LEU A 125 7.40 7.37 15.33
C LEU A 125 7.11 8.68 16.07
N ARG A 126 6.05 9.38 15.68
CA ARG A 126 5.62 10.65 16.30
C ARG A 126 4.70 10.46 17.51
N ALA A 127 4.02 9.32 17.58
CA ALA A 127 3.04 9.04 18.64
C ALA A 127 3.65 8.37 19.86
N TYR A 128 4.69 7.56 19.68
CA TYR A 128 5.27 6.72 20.72
C TYR A 128 6.67 7.19 21.15
N PRO A 129 7.01 7.13 22.47
CA PRO A 129 8.36 7.38 22.94
C PRO A 129 9.30 6.25 22.46
N ARG A 130 10.59 6.55 22.40
CA ARG A 130 11.61 5.59 21.93
C ARG A 130 11.61 4.26 22.69
N SER A 131 11.31 4.28 23.98
CA SER A 131 11.24 3.08 24.83
C SER A 131 10.13 2.11 24.44
N GLU A 132 9.03 2.59 23.88
CA GLU A 132 7.87 1.77 23.51
C GLU A 132 7.84 1.45 22.00
N LEU A 133 8.71 2.09 21.24
CA LEU A 133 8.66 2.05 19.77
C LEU A 133 8.95 0.65 19.23
N LEU A 134 9.93 -0.05 19.78
CA LEU A 134 10.32 -1.37 19.30
C LEU A 134 9.20 -2.42 19.46
N PRO A 135 8.55 -2.57 20.63
CA PRO A 135 7.39 -3.46 20.77
C PRO A 135 6.25 -3.11 19.80
N VAL A 136 5.96 -1.82 19.61
CA VAL A 136 4.91 -1.37 18.69
C VAL A 136 5.24 -1.70 17.24
N LEU A 137 6.48 -1.45 16.80
CA LEU A 137 6.91 -1.79 15.44
C LEU A 137 6.88 -3.30 15.21
N ASN A 138 7.28 -4.11 16.19
CA ASN A 138 7.19 -5.57 16.10
C ASN A 138 5.73 -6.02 15.93
N PHE A 139 4.82 -5.48 16.74
CA PHE A 139 3.39 -5.77 16.63
C PHE A 139 2.85 -5.43 15.22
N VAL A 140 3.20 -4.27 14.69
CA VAL A 140 2.75 -3.80 13.37
C VAL A 140 3.32 -4.66 12.24
N THR A 141 4.53 -5.19 12.39
CA THR A 141 5.19 -6.00 11.36
C THR A 141 4.62 -7.42 11.26
N MET A 142 4.12 -7.97 12.36
CA MET A 142 3.59 -9.35 12.39
C MET A 142 2.52 -9.65 11.33
N PRO A 143 1.46 -8.83 11.16
CA PRO A 143 0.46 -9.08 10.12
C PRO A 143 1.05 -9.00 8.69
N GLY A 144 2.09 -8.18 8.50
CA GLY A 144 2.83 -8.14 7.23
C GLY A 144 3.55 -9.44 6.89
N LEU A 145 3.99 -10.19 7.90
CA LEU A 145 4.58 -11.52 7.71
C LEU A 145 3.53 -12.59 7.41
N VAL A 146 2.32 -12.41 7.90
CA VAL A 146 1.19 -13.33 7.63
C VAL A 146 0.69 -13.20 6.20
N GLY A 147 0.74 -12.00 5.61
CA GLY A 147 0.32 -11.74 4.23
C GLY A 147 0.94 -12.69 3.20
N PRO A 148 2.26 -12.82 3.14
CA PRO A 148 2.95 -13.73 2.23
C PRO A 148 2.59 -15.22 2.42
N ILE A 149 2.20 -15.61 3.61
CA ILE A 149 1.76 -16.98 3.90
C ILE A 149 0.31 -17.18 3.42
N LEU A 150 -0.56 -16.24 3.71
CA LEU A 150 -1.96 -16.30 3.32
C LEU A 150 -2.20 -16.02 1.84
N GLY A 151 -1.36 -15.20 1.21
CA GLY A 151 -1.52 -14.79 -0.19
C GLY A 151 -1.70 -15.96 -1.16
N PRO A 152 -0.76 -16.91 -1.21
CA PRO A 152 -0.88 -18.08 -2.08
C PRO A 152 -2.10 -18.95 -1.77
N VAL A 153 -2.44 -19.13 -0.49
CA VAL A 153 -3.59 -19.94 -0.07
C VAL A 153 -4.90 -19.26 -0.49
N LEU A 154 -5.06 -17.99 -0.12
CA LEU A 154 -6.28 -17.22 -0.47
C LEU A 154 -6.38 -17.02 -1.98
N GLY A 155 -5.26 -16.74 -2.65
CA GLY A 155 -5.21 -16.58 -4.10
C GLY A 155 -5.64 -17.86 -4.81
N GLY A 156 -5.11 -19.01 -4.39
CA GLY A 156 -5.48 -20.30 -4.94
C GLY A 156 -6.96 -20.64 -4.72
N VAL A 157 -7.47 -20.42 -3.53
CA VAL A 157 -8.90 -20.63 -3.20
C VAL A 157 -9.79 -19.72 -4.03
N LEU A 158 -9.50 -18.43 -4.08
CA LEU A 158 -10.33 -17.46 -4.80
C LEU A 158 -10.33 -17.70 -6.31
N VAL A 159 -9.19 -18.03 -6.89
CA VAL A 159 -9.08 -18.32 -8.33
C VAL A 159 -9.80 -19.63 -8.69
N THR A 160 -9.73 -20.64 -7.83
CA THR A 160 -10.31 -21.95 -8.09
C THR A 160 -11.83 -21.99 -7.85
N TRP A 161 -12.30 -21.36 -6.79
CA TRP A 161 -13.68 -21.49 -6.31
C TRP A 161 -14.57 -20.27 -6.62
N ALA A 162 -13.97 -19.13 -6.97
CA ALA A 162 -14.70 -17.92 -7.34
C ALA A 162 -14.17 -17.37 -8.68
N SER A 163 -13.38 -16.30 -8.66
CA SER A 163 -12.70 -15.76 -9.83
C SER A 163 -11.48 -14.93 -9.39
N TRP A 164 -10.55 -14.65 -10.31
CA TRP A 164 -9.39 -13.81 -10.04
C TRP A 164 -9.75 -12.37 -9.63
N HIS A 165 -10.94 -11.88 -10.01
CA HIS A 165 -11.41 -10.53 -9.62
C HIS A 165 -11.47 -10.35 -8.11
N TRP A 166 -11.75 -11.42 -7.37
CA TRP A 166 -11.86 -11.40 -5.91
C TRP A 166 -10.53 -11.11 -5.21
N ILE A 167 -9.39 -11.38 -5.83
CA ILE A 167 -8.09 -11.03 -5.23
C ILE A 167 -7.94 -9.51 -5.04
N PHE A 168 -8.57 -8.72 -5.88
CA PHE A 168 -8.65 -7.26 -5.74
C PHE A 168 -9.82 -6.81 -4.88
N LEU A 169 -10.96 -7.48 -4.99
CA LEU A 169 -12.17 -7.11 -4.26
C LEU A 169 -12.05 -7.30 -2.75
N ILE A 170 -11.23 -8.23 -2.28
CA ILE A 170 -11.00 -8.41 -0.84
C ILE A 170 -10.34 -7.20 -0.17
N ASN A 171 -9.65 -6.35 -0.94
CA ASN A 171 -9.08 -5.11 -0.43
C ASN A 171 -10.14 -4.04 -0.12
N ILE A 172 -11.33 -4.14 -0.72
CA ILE A 172 -12.38 -3.14 -0.55
C ILE A 172 -12.88 -3.08 0.91
N PRO A 173 -13.36 -4.19 1.53
CA PRO A 173 -13.82 -4.14 2.92
C PRO A 173 -12.69 -3.77 3.89
N ILE A 174 -11.48 -4.25 3.66
CA ILE A 174 -10.32 -3.93 4.50
C ILE A 174 -9.97 -2.44 4.37
N GLY A 175 -9.95 -1.91 3.15
CA GLY A 175 -9.68 -0.50 2.90
C GLY A 175 -10.73 0.43 3.49
N VAL A 176 -12.00 0.12 3.34
CA VAL A 176 -13.10 0.91 3.94
C VAL A 176 -13.00 0.89 5.46
N ALA A 177 -12.81 -0.27 6.08
CA ALA A 177 -12.60 -0.38 7.52
C ALA A 177 -11.40 0.45 7.97
N GLY A 178 -10.30 0.41 7.23
CA GLY A 178 -9.09 1.17 7.51
C GLY A 178 -9.29 2.68 7.45
N ILE A 179 -10.02 3.18 6.47
CA ILE A 179 -10.35 4.61 6.35
C ILE A 179 -11.20 5.07 7.53
N LEU A 180 -12.24 4.31 7.87
CA LEU A 180 -13.13 4.63 8.99
C LEU A 180 -12.37 4.63 10.33
N TYR A 181 -11.51 3.64 10.51
CA TYR A 181 -10.68 3.51 11.72
C TYR A 181 -9.64 4.63 11.82
N ALA A 182 -8.97 4.94 10.71
CA ALA A 182 -8.00 6.03 10.63
C ALA A 182 -8.65 7.40 10.89
N ARG A 183 -9.85 7.63 10.35
CA ARG A 183 -10.61 8.85 10.61
C ARG A 183 -10.87 9.05 12.11
N LYS A 184 -11.15 7.97 12.83
CA LYS A 184 -11.52 8.00 14.24
C LYS A 184 -10.32 8.02 15.18
N TYR A 185 -9.28 7.25 14.90
CA TYR A 185 -8.21 6.93 15.84
C TYR A 185 -6.83 7.43 15.43
N MET A 186 -6.61 7.80 14.17
CA MET A 186 -5.30 8.25 13.74
C MET A 186 -5.09 9.73 14.05
N PRO A 187 -4.00 10.09 14.75
CA PRO A 187 -3.64 11.49 14.95
C PRO A 187 -3.17 12.14 13.64
N ASN A 188 -3.44 13.45 13.49
CA ASN A 188 -3.00 14.19 12.31
C ASN A 188 -1.77 15.03 12.65
N PHE A 189 -0.60 14.44 12.54
CA PHE A 189 0.67 15.15 12.77
C PHE A 189 1.08 15.92 11.52
N THR A 190 1.42 17.19 11.73
CA THR A 190 2.02 18.07 10.71
C THR A 190 3.33 18.64 11.22
N THR A 191 4.21 19.06 10.30
CA THR A 191 5.43 19.78 10.63
C THR A 191 5.50 21.10 9.88
N PRO A 192 6.41 22.05 10.25
CA PRO A 192 6.60 23.27 9.50
C PRO A 192 6.85 23.00 8.02
N ARG A 193 6.28 23.84 7.17
CA ARG A 193 6.37 23.70 5.71
C ARG A 193 7.82 23.69 5.24
N ARG A 194 8.24 22.61 4.59
CA ARG A 194 9.51 22.51 3.89
C ARG A 194 9.27 22.52 2.39
N LYS A 195 10.20 23.09 1.64
CA LYS A 195 10.18 23.03 0.18
C LYS A 195 10.44 21.56 -0.24
N PHE A 196 9.75 21.13 -1.27
CA PHE A 196 10.01 19.82 -1.86
C PHE A 196 11.33 19.86 -2.64
N ASP A 197 12.18 18.87 -2.41
CA ASP A 197 13.43 18.73 -3.15
C ASP A 197 13.17 18.07 -4.52
N MET A 198 12.78 18.88 -5.49
CA MET A 198 12.54 18.44 -6.87
C MET A 198 13.79 17.82 -7.51
N THR A 199 14.95 18.40 -7.25
CA THR A 199 16.21 17.92 -7.83
C THR A 199 16.56 16.54 -7.31
N GLY A 200 16.52 16.34 -5.99
CA GLY A 200 16.77 15.04 -5.37
C GLY A 200 15.74 13.99 -5.81
N PHE A 201 14.49 14.37 -5.96
CA PHE A 201 13.44 13.46 -6.45
C PHE A 201 13.71 12.99 -7.88
N PHE A 202 14.04 13.91 -8.80
CA PHE A 202 14.34 13.54 -10.19
C PHE A 202 15.62 12.71 -10.31
N LEU A 203 16.65 13.04 -9.56
CA LEU A 203 17.89 12.25 -9.53
C LEU A 203 17.64 10.84 -9.00
N PHE A 204 16.84 10.69 -7.94
CA PHE A 204 16.45 9.41 -7.41
C PHE A 204 15.66 8.59 -8.42
N GLY A 205 14.63 9.19 -9.03
CA GLY A 205 13.80 8.53 -10.06
C GLY A 205 14.62 8.08 -11.26
N LEU A 206 15.50 8.94 -11.77
CA LEU A 206 16.39 8.62 -12.87
C LEU A 206 17.35 7.46 -12.52
N SER A 207 17.94 7.49 -11.33
CA SER A 207 18.82 6.40 -10.88
C SER A 207 18.09 5.06 -10.79
N LEU A 208 16.83 5.06 -10.36
CA LEU A 208 16.00 3.87 -10.25
C LEU A 208 15.68 3.28 -11.63
N VAL A 209 15.33 4.14 -12.59
CA VAL A 209 15.05 3.71 -13.98
C VAL A 209 16.32 3.16 -14.63
N LEU A 210 17.45 3.86 -14.50
CA LEU A 210 18.72 3.40 -15.05
C LEU A 210 19.19 2.08 -14.42
N PHE A 211 19.02 1.92 -13.12
CA PHE A 211 19.35 0.68 -12.43
C PHE A 211 18.45 -0.46 -12.90
N SER A 212 17.16 -0.24 -13.01
CA SER A 212 16.20 -1.25 -13.50
C SER A 212 16.50 -1.67 -14.93
N SER A 213 16.75 -0.71 -15.83
CA SER A 213 17.07 -1.02 -17.23
C SER A 213 18.46 -1.62 -17.44
N GLY A 214 19.38 -1.42 -16.51
CA GLY A 214 20.72 -2.04 -16.57
C GLY A 214 20.77 -3.48 -16.05
N MET A 215 19.68 -3.97 -15.47
CA MET A 215 19.55 -5.36 -14.99
C MET A 215 18.80 -6.28 -15.97
N GLU A 216 18.25 -5.73 -17.04
CA GLU A 216 17.65 -6.49 -18.16
C GLU A 216 18.73 -6.86 -19.20
#